data_c1201653fed9227eab13a29f98ef2f92
#
_entry.id   c1201653fed9227eab13a29f98ef2f92
#
_cell.length_a   1.000
_cell.length_b   1.000
_cell.length_c   1.000
_cell.angle_alpha   90.00
_cell.angle_beta   90.00
_cell.angle_gamma   90.00
#
_symmetry.space_group_name_H-M   'P 1'
#
loop_
_entity.id
_entity.type
_entity.pdbx_description
1 polymer ?
#
loop_
_entity_poly.entity_id
_entity_poly.type
_entity_poly.pdbx_seq_one_letter_code
_entity_poly.pdbx_strand_id
1 'polypeptide(L)'
;MDKINRRNFIEKALLYNGSIVLGGFWFAPTLENLFFQSASDYYLPIQPNNPAIARYEKKCKGCRECIAVCKDVQKVYGNYKASKTHHVCIHCGACISHCTYGAMSEKYNWQDVIQAIDDPSKIVIASISPSVPAGIGDYFGIPSGSYLSEDITGACRNLGFDYVLDTNFSADLTIMEEAHELQKRIQGKSNMPQFTSCCPAWVKYIEIFYPSLVNHLSTTRSPIGMQGAMVKTYFAQKKGIDPHNIVHVAIAPCTAKKYEITREELMTNGMRSTDIEITTDELAIMLKSRNIELSARKEPFDQFMGTASGAGKLFGTTGGVMSAAIRTAHFNITGKNPPADLLELKQIQGLEGLKTATVNIGGTALKVAVCYEMRNAQVLLDQVASGSCEYDFIEVMACKGGCIGGAGQPTSDINNLEARIKALNTVDSQAATRFCHENPEIISIYKDFIGKPGSTVSEQYLHTHFTDKSSLLEPILAQMQLEPAV
;
A
#
# COMPACT_ATOMS: atom_id res chain seq x y z
N MET A 1 12.44 -20.15 48.70
CA MET A 1 13.35 -19.33 47.84
C MET A 1 12.50 -18.32 47.13
N ASP A 2 12.38 -17.13 47.70
CA ASP A 2 11.54 -16.06 47.12
C ASP A 2 12.14 -15.59 45.82
N LYS A 3 11.28 -15.53 44.78
CA LYS A 3 11.64 -14.96 43.50
C LYS A 3 11.96 -13.47 43.69
N ILE A 4 13.23 -13.12 43.70
CA ILE A 4 13.69 -11.73 43.74
C ILE A 4 13.17 -11.04 42.49
N ASN A 5 12.27 -10.06 42.69
CA ASN A 5 11.74 -9.24 41.60
C ASN A 5 12.92 -8.46 40.98
N ARG A 6 13.01 -8.44 39.65
CA ARG A 6 14.07 -7.79 38.87
C ARG A 6 14.32 -6.33 39.28
N ARG A 7 13.29 -5.62 39.72
CA ARG A 7 13.36 -4.24 40.22
C ARG A 7 14.10 -4.15 41.55
N ASN A 8 13.84 -5.07 42.49
CA ASN A 8 14.52 -5.15 43.78
C ASN A 8 15.98 -5.58 43.65
N PHE A 9 16.34 -6.35 42.61
CA PHE A 9 17.72 -6.69 42.32
C PHE A 9 18.49 -5.47 41.79
N ILE A 10 17.91 -4.69 40.92
CA ILE A 10 18.51 -3.46 40.38
C ILE A 10 18.70 -2.39 41.47
N GLU A 11 17.71 -2.19 42.33
CA GLU A 11 17.81 -1.24 43.45
C GLU A 11 18.91 -1.65 44.48
N LYS A 12 19.06 -2.96 44.73
CA LYS A 12 20.14 -3.47 45.59
C LYS A 12 21.51 -3.42 44.93
N ALA A 13 21.61 -3.60 43.61
CA ALA A 13 22.88 -3.51 42.87
C ALA A 13 23.40 -2.05 42.81
N LEU A 14 22.52 -1.07 42.77
CA LEU A 14 22.87 0.36 42.80
C LEU A 14 23.40 0.85 44.16
N LEU A 15 23.06 0.14 45.24
CA LEU A 15 23.50 0.47 46.61
C LEU A 15 24.93 -0.01 46.94
N TYR A 16 25.53 -0.86 46.11
CA TYR A 16 26.89 -1.41 46.35
C TYR A 16 27.88 -0.99 45.25
N ASN A 17 28.12 0.28 45.04
CA ASN A 17 29.25 0.84 44.24
C ASN A 17 29.68 -0.01 43.03
N GLY A 18 28.74 -0.55 42.27
CA GLY A 18 28.96 -1.02 40.92
C GLY A 18 29.77 -2.30 40.69
N SER A 19 30.05 -3.11 41.74
CA SER A 19 30.80 -4.37 41.59
C SER A 19 29.99 -5.56 42.09
N ILE A 20 29.79 -6.56 41.23
CA ILE A 20 29.15 -7.84 41.58
C ILE A 20 30.24 -8.90 41.69
N VAL A 21 30.40 -9.50 42.88
CA VAL A 21 31.30 -10.64 43.13
C VAL A 21 30.48 -11.92 43.04
N LEU A 22 30.72 -12.73 42.07
CA LEU A 22 30.20 -14.10 41.94
C LEU A 22 31.36 -15.07 41.85
N GLY A 23 31.53 -15.87 42.92
CA GLY A 23 32.39 -17.05 42.88
C GLY A 23 33.89 -16.85 42.64
N GLY A 24 34.50 -15.79 43.24
CA GLY A 24 35.96 -15.63 43.26
C GLY A 24 36.61 -15.14 41.96
N PHE A 25 35.86 -14.83 40.93
CA PHE A 25 36.35 -14.20 39.70
C PHE A 25 35.86 -12.80 39.58
N TRP A 26 36.79 -11.85 39.36
CA TRP A 26 36.45 -10.46 39.02
C TRP A 26 36.09 -10.39 37.54
N PHE A 27 34.82 -10.37 37.25
CA PHE A 27 34.36 -9.86 35.97
C PHE A 27 34.07 -8.36 36.17
N ALA A 28 34.80 -7.50 35.52
CA ALA A 28 34.41 -6.13 35.25
C ALA A 28 33.88 -6.02 33.78
N PRO A 29 32.61 -6.43 33.51
CA PRO A 29 31.96 -5.97 32.33
C PRO A 29 31.73 -4.49 32.61
N THR A 30 32.07 -3.62 31.69
CA THR A 30 31.58 -2.26 31.72
C THR A 30 30.07 -2.34 31.89
N LEU A 31 29.53 -1.61 32.90
CA LEU A 31 28.08 -1.58 33.22
C LEU A 31 27.19 -1.36 31.95
N GLU A 32 27.73 -0.72 30.95
CA GLU A 32 27.12 -0.64 29.61
C GLU A 32 26.77 -1.98 28.96
N ASN A 33 27.57 -3.03 29.11
CA ASN A 33 27.30 -4.34 28.50
C ASN A 33 26.32 -5.22 29.29
N LEU A 34 26.10 -4.95 30.57
CA LEU A 34 25.14 -5.69 31.42
C LEU A 34 23.74 -5.05 31.43
N PHE A 35 23.64 -3.75 31.11
CA PHE A 35 22.39 -3.01 31.19
C PHE A 35 21.86 -2.49 29.85
N PHE A 36 22.66 -2.56 28.80
CA PHE A 36 22.24 -2.23 27.43
C PHE A 36 22.21 -3.49 26.53
N GLN A 37 21.31 -4.42 26.78
CA GLN A 37 20.59 -5.00 25.66
C GLN A 37 20.03 -3.77 24.94
N SER A 38 20.44 -3.58 23.69
CA SER A 38 20.14 -2.35 22.96
C SER A 38 18.64 -2.08 23.03
N ALA A 39 18.23 -0.83 23.18
CA ALA A 39 16.81 -0.46 23.17
C ALA A 39 16.06 -1.09 21.98
N SER A 40 16.77 -1.42 20.89
CA SER A 40 16.28 -2.17 19.72
C SER A 40 15.78 -3.59 20.03
N ASP A 41 16.14 -4.21 21.17
CA ASP A 41 15.67 -5.56 21.50
C ASP A 41 14.24 -5.60 22.03
N TYR A 42 13.68 -4.44 22.38
CA TYR A 42 12.35 -4.31 22.97
C TYR A 42 11.31 -3.73 22.02
N TYR A 43 11.70 -3.10 20.93
CA TYR A 43 10.80 -2.47 19.98
C TYR A 43 11.41 -2.40 18.58
N LEU A 44 10.54 -2.31 17.56
CA LEU A 44 10.98 -2.08 16.18
C LEU A 44 11.50 -0.64 16.05
N PRO A 45 12.76 -0.45 15.64
CA PRO A 45 13.29 0.89 15.40
C PRO A 45 12.63 1.53 14.18
N ILE A 46 12.31 2.83 14.27
CA ILE A 46 11.75 3.64 13.19
C ILE A 46 12.61 4.89 13.04
N GLN A 47 13.01 5.20 11.80
CA GLN A 47 13.77 6.42 11.51
C GLN A 47 12.91 7.65 11.80
N PRO A 48 13.47 8.73 12.38
CA PRO A 48 12.72 9.96 12.68
C PRO A 48 12.09 10.62 11.44
N ASN A 49 12.73 10.48 10.28
CA ASN A 49 12.26 10.99 9.00
C ASN A 49 11.37 10.02 8.22
N ASN A 50 10.92 8.92 8.84
CA ASN A 50 9.99 7.98 8.20
C ASN A 50 8.71 8.74 7.79
N PRO A 51 8.30 8.71 6.52
CA PRO A 51 7.16 9.50 6.06
C PRO A 51 5.81 8.94 6.49
N ALA A 52 5.77 7.65 6.90
CA ALA A 52 4.54 6.90 7.09
C ALA A 52 4.28 6.47 8.53
N ILE A 53 5.33 6.20 9.30
CA ILE A 53 5.22 5.55 10.61
C ILE A 53 5.91 6.40 11.66
N ALA A 54 5.21 6.63 12.76
CA ALA A 54 5.71 7.28 13.97
C ALA A 54 5.76 6.30 15.14
N ARG A 55 6.66 6.55 16.09
CA ARG A 55 6.74 5.79 17.33
C ARG A 55 6.70 6.72 18.53
N TYR A 56 5.81 6.41 19.46
CA TYR A 56 5.66 7.13 20.74
C TYR A 56 6.22 6.31 21.88
N GLU A 57 7.47 6.60 22.28
CA GLU A 57 8.22 5.84 23.29
C GLU A 57 7.49 5.69 24.63
N LYS A 58 6.86 6.78 25.10
CA LYS A 58 6.13 6.80 26.38
C LYS A 58 4.95 5.82 26.43
N LYS A 59 4.40 5.44 25.28
CA LYS A 59 3.30 4.47 25.20
C LYS A 59 3.79 3.03 25.11
N CYS A 60 5.06 2.80 24.75
CA CYS A 60 5.61 1.47 24.52
C CYS A 60 5.71 0.65 25.82
N LYS A 61 5.19 -0.57 25.80
CA LYS A 61 5.25 -1.54 26.91
C LYS A 61 6.24 -2.67 26.68
N GLY A 62 7.00 -2.67 25.57
CA GLY A 62 8.00 -3.68 25.27
C GLY A 62 7.41 -5.06 24.97
N CYS A 63 6.19 -5.14 24.45
CA CYS A 63 5.52 -6.43 24.11
C CYS A 63 6.14 -7.16 22.92
N ARG A 64 6.91 -6.47 22.05
CA ARG A 64 7.62 -6.99 20.88
C ARG A 64 6.72 -7.42 19.69
N GLU A 65 5.41 -7.21 19.73
CA GLU A 65 4.51 -7.55 18.62
C GLU A 65 4.89 -6.85 17.30
N CYS A 66 5.34 -5.59 17.38
CA CYS A 66 5.82 -4.87 16.20
C CYS A 66 7.08 -5.52 15.57
N ILE A 67 7.96 -6.11 16.38
CA ILE A 67 9.13 -6.86 15.91
C ILE A 67 8.67 -8.18 15.29
N ALA A 68 7.81 -8.91 15.98
CA ALA A 68 7.33 -10.22 15.52
C ALA A 68 6.65 -10.11 14.15
N VAL A 69 5.69 -9.18 13.97
CA VAL A 69 5.02 -9.02 12.69
C VAL A 69 5.97 -8.56 11.57
N CYS A 70 6.90 -7.65 11.85
CA CYS A 70 7.86 -7.17 10.86
C CYS A 70 8.85 -8.28 10.45
N LYS A 71 9.25 -9.14 11.39
CA LYS A 71 10.18 -10.25 11.17
C LYS A 71 9.50 -11.46 10.54
N ASP A 72 8.39 -11.92 11.12
CA ASP A 72 7.85 -13.24 10.80
C ASP A 72 6.81 -13.18 9.67
N VAL A 73 6.08 -12.06 9.55
CA VAL A 73 5.04 -11.85 8.55
C VAL A 73 5.55 -11.04 7.35
N GLN A 74 6.15 -9.88 7.62
CA GLN A 74 6.61 -8.99 6.55
C GLN A 74 8.07 -9.26 6.10
N LYS A 75 8.78 -10.16 6.77
CA LYS A 75 10.14 -10.59 6.39
C LYS A 75 11.13 -9.44 6.15
N VAL A 76 10.89 -8.29 6.80
CA VAL A 76 11.78 -7.12 6.69
C VAL A 76 12.84 -7.20 7.78
N TYR A 77 12.45 -7.11 9.04
CA TYR A 77 13.39 -7.12 10.17
C TYR A 77 14.23 -8.41 10.26
N GLY A 78 13.68 -9.53 9.82
CA GLY A 78 14.38 -10.81 9.77
C GLY A 78 15.43 -10.94 8.67
N ASN A 79 15.39 -10.10 7.65
CA ASN A 79 16.31 -10.12 6.50
C ASN A 79 17.52 -9.19 6.69
N TYR A 80 17.61 -8.46 7.79
CA TYR A 80 18.75 -7.63 8.16
C TYR A 80 18.85 -7.49 9.67
N LYS A 81 20.05 -7.17 10.19
CA LYS A 81 20.28 -6.85 11.60
C LYS A 81 20.17 -5.36 11.77
N ALA A 82 19.15 -4.88 12.51
CA ALA A 82 18.97 -3.47 12.77
C ALA A 82 20.15 -2.91 13.59
N SER A 83 20.60 -1.71 13.21
CA SER A 83 21.56 -0.93 14.00
C SER A 83 20.86 0.20 14.76
N LYS A 84 21.54 0.84 15.69
CA LYS A 84 21.01 2.01 16.45
C LYS A 84 20.74 3.21 15.52
N THR A 85 21.45 3.31 14.40
CA THR A 85 21.47 4.47 13.51
C THR A 85 20.87 4.21 12.16
N HIS A 86 20.62 2.95 11.80
CA HIS A 86 20.12 2.59 10.48
C HIS A 86 19.07 1.49 10.54
N HIS A 87 17.90 1.77 9.96
CA HIS A 87 16.75 0.88 9.97
C HIS A 87 16.10 0.86 8.60
N VAL A 88 15.79 -0.32 8.11
CA VAL A 88 15.07 -0.51 6.85
C VAL A 88 13.59 -0.67 7.13
N CYS A 89 12.75 0.05 6.40
CA CYS A 89 11.30 0.00 6.52
C CYS A 89 10.65 0.04 5.12
N ILE A 90 9.69 -0.84 4.88
CA ILE A 90 8.87 -0.84 3.65
C ILE A 90 7.57 -0.06 3.80
N HIS A 91 7.36 0.61 4.92
CA HIS A 91 6.21 1.46 5.24
C HIS A 91 4.83 0.78 5.24
N CYS A 92 4.78 -0.56 5.30
CA CYS A 92 3.54 -1.33 5.22
C CYS A 92 2.55 -1.13 6.38
N GLY A 93 2.99 -0.56 7.51
CA GLY A 93 2.14 -0.30 8.66
C GLY A 93 1.72 -1.51 9.50
N ALA A 94 2.15 -2.73 9.18
CA ALA A 94 1.80 -3.92 9.96
C ALA A 94 2.11 -3.80 11.45
N CYS A 95 3.19 -3.08 11.80
CA CYS A 95 3.55 -2.78 13.18
C CYS A 95 2.52 -1.87 13.89
N ILE A 96 1.78 -1.05 13.15
CA ILE A 96 0.71 -0.19 13.67
C ILE A 96 -0.49 -1.08 14.04
N SER A 97 -0.95 -1.88 13.08
CA SER A 97 -2.13 -2.76 13.24
C SER A 97 -1.97 -3.77 14.39
N HIS A 98 -0.73 -4.14 14.76
CA HIS A 98 -0.43 -5.07 15.86
C HIS A 98 -0.07 -4.37 17.17
N CYS A 99 -0.04 -3.03 17.22
CA CYS A 99 0.33 -2.31 18.44
C CYS A 99 -0.88 -1.93 19.27
N THR A 100 -1.30 -2.81 20.19
CA THR A 100 -2.45 -2.58 21.09
C THR A 100 -2.30 -1.39 22.02
N TYR A 101 -1.08 -0.88 22.21
CA TYR A 101 -0.79 0.27 23.09
C TYR A 101 -0.72 1.61 22.34
N GLY A 102 -0.91 1.62 21.02
CA GLY A 102 -0.79 2.83 20.21
C GLY A 102 0.60 3.48 20.27
N ALA A 103 1.64 2.69 20.58
CA ALA A 103 3.03 3.16 20.57
C ALA A 103 3.59 3.25 19.15
N MET A 104 3.13 2.38 18.25
CA MET A 104 3.31 2.50 16.80
C MET A 104 2.05 3.12 16.22
N SER A 105 2.21 4.18 15.47
CA SER A 105 1.11 4.93 14.84
C SER A 105 1.52 5.34 13.43
N GLU A 106 0.57 5.70 12.62
CA GLU A 106 0.86 6.39 11.38
C GLU A 106 1.32 7.83 11.67
N LYS A 107 2.04 8.40 10.71
CA LYS A 107 2.39 9.82 10.70
C LYS A 107 1.27 10.57 10.03
N TYR A 108 0.59 11.42 10.77
CA TYR A 108 -0.58 12.14 10.29
C TYR A 108 -0.21 13.32 9.38
N ASN A 109 -0.94 13.48 8.29
CA ASN A 109 -0.83 14.57 7.32
C ASN A 109 -2.14 15.35 7.15
N TRP A 110 -3.18 14.99 7.90
CA TRP A 110 -4.50 15.62 7.75
C TRP A 110 -4.51 17.12 8.05
N GLN A 111 -3.61 17.61 8.91
CA GLN A 111 -3.49 19.05 9.19
C GLN A 111 -3.02 19.83 7.97
N ASP A 112 -2.12 19.24 7.15
CA ASP A 112 -1.65 19.87 5.91
C ASP A 112 -2.80 19.98 4.89
N VAL A 113 -3.71 19.00 4.88
CA VAL A 113 -4.94 19.06 4.05
C VAL A 113 -5.86 20.19 4.51
N ILE A 114 -6.08 20.33 5.83
CA ILE A 114 -6.89 21.44 6.36
C ILE A 114 -6.27 22.78 6.00
N GLN A 115 -4.96 22.93 6.09
CA GLN A 115 -4.27 24.18 5.70
C GLN A 115 -4.45 24.46 4.20
N ALA A 116 -4.39 23.43 3.35
CA ALA A 116 -4.62 23.59 1.92
C ALA A 116 -6.06 24.00 1.61
N ILE A 117 -7.06 23.43 2.29
CA ILE A 117 -8.49 23.78 2.14
C ILE A 117 -8.75 25.21 2.61
N ASP A 118 -8.10 25.65 3.67
CA ASP A 118 -8.28 27.00 4.24
C ASP A 118 -7.51 28.08 3.43
N ASP A 119 -6.68 27.70 2.44
CA ASP A 119 -5.96 28.61 1.54
C ASP A 119 -6.77 28.89 0.25
N PRO A 120 -7.36 30.10 0.09
CA PRO A 120 -8.21 30.43 -1.05
C PRO A 120 -7.46 30.52 -2.40
N SER A 121 -6.14 30.48 -2.39
CA SER A 121 -5.32 30.43 -3.62
C SER A 121 -5.16 29.03 -4.20
N LYS A 122 -5.60 27.99 -3.47
CA LYS A 122 -5.48 26.59 -3.84
C LYS A 122 -6.82 26.01 -4.32
N ILE A 123 -6.70 25.06 -5.23
CA ILE A 123 -7.80 24.20 -5.64
C ILE A 123 -7.48 22.81 -5.08
N VAL A 124 -8.24 22.39 -4.09
CA VAL A 124 -7.97 21.14 -3.37
C VAL A 124 -8.84 20.01 -3.91
N ILE A 125 -8.20 18.97 -4.43
CA ILE A 125 -8.86 17.85 -5.10
C ILE A 125 -8.64 16.58 -4.29
N ALA A 126 -9.71 15.97 -3.80
CA ALA A 126 -9.66 14.64 -3.19
C ALA A 126 -9.80 13.54 -4.23
N SER A 127 -9.07 12.45 -4.07
CA SER A 127 -9.27 11.19 -4.82
C SER A 127 -9.41 10.02 -3.85
N ILE A 128 -10.51 9.27 -3.93
CA ILE A 128 -10.91 8.28 -2.94
C ILE A 128 -10.65 6.87 -3.46
N SER A 129 -9.81 6.10 -2.74
CA SER A 129 -9.47 4.72 -3.08
C SER A 129 -10.60 3.73 -2.75
N PRO A 130 -10.72 2.58 -3.48
CA PRO A 130 -11.86 1.66 -3.41
C PRO A 130 -12.15 1.09 -2.02
N SER A 131 -11.13 0.91 -1.20
CA SER A 131 -11.28 0.31 0.13
C SER A 131 -11.80 1.29 1.19
N VAL A 132 -11.64 2.61 0.96
CA VAL A 132 -12.05 3.64 1.92
C VAL A 132 -13.56 3.60 2.18
N PRO A 133 -14.43 3.55 1.14
CA PRO A 133 -15.87 3.44 1.35
C PRO A 133 -16.33 2.19 2.10
N ALA A 134 -15.60 1.08 1.99
CA ALA A 134 -15.95 -0.17 2.64
C ALA A 134 -15.53 -0.23 4.13
N GLY A 135 -14.63 0.67 4.57
CA GLY A 135 -14.06 0.63 5.93
C GLY A 135 -14.42 1.82 6.82
N ILE A 136 -14.59 3.00 6.27
CA ILE A 136 -14.75 4.24 7.06
C ILE A 136 -15.95 4.21 8.02
N GLY A 137 -17.00 3.49 7.65
CA GLY A 137 -18.22 3.37 8.46
C GLY A 137 -17.98 2.86 9.88
N ASP A 138 -16.95 2.03 10.07
CA ASP A 138 -16.60 1.46 11.38
C ASP A 138 -16.24 2.58 12.41
N TYR A 139 -15.67 3.71 11.96
CA TYR A 139 -15.38 4.87 12.83
C TYR A 139 -16.62 5.65 13.26
N PHE A 140 -17.75 5.40 12.62
CA PHE A 140 -19.03 6.10 12.84
C PHE A 140 -20.15 5.16 13.31
N GLY A 141 -19.78 3.93 13.71
CA GLY A 141 -20.75 2.93 14.20
C GLY A 141 -21.65 2.33 13.09
N ILE A 142 -21.28 2.51 11.82
CA ILE A 142 -21.97 1.89 10.68
C ILE A 142 -21.39 0.48 10.47
N PRO A 143 -22.20 -0.54 10.18
CA PRO A 143 -21.74 -1.91 10.02
C PRO A 143 -20.61 -2.03 8.99
N SER A 144 -19.58 -2.80 9.33
CA SER A 144 -18.45 -3.06 8.43
C SER A 144 -18.93 -3.66 7.11
N GLY A 145 -18.32 -3.22 6.01
CA GLY A 145 -18.74 -3.62 4.66
C GLY A 145 -19.92 -2.83 4.09
N SER A 146 -20.43 -1.81 4.78
CA SER A 146 -21.30 -0.81 4.16
C SER A 146 -20.50 0.02 3.18
N TYR A 147 -20.92 0.07 1.90
CA TYR A 147 -20.18 0.81 0.87
C TYR A 147 -20.67 2.26 0.76
N LEU A 148 -19.90 3.20 1.29
CA LEU A 148 -20.31 4.58 1.57
C LEU A 148 -19.68 5.62 0.62
N SER A 149 -19.57 5.31 -0.68
CA SER A 149 -18.86 6.20 -1.63
C SER A 149 -19.52 7.58 -1.78
N GLU A 150 -20.86 7.63 -1.91
CA GLU A 150 -21.60 8.91 -2.03
C GLU A 150 -21.62 9.68 -0.71
N ASP A 151 -21.67 8.99 0.42
CA ASP A 151 -21.61 9.58 1.77
C ASP A 151 -20.26 10.28 1.98
N ILE A 152 -19.14 9.61 1.62
CA ILE A 152 -17.80 10.20 1.71
C ILE A 152 -17.66 11.39 0.77
N THR A 153 -18.15 11.27 -0.46
CA THR A 153 -18.08 12.35 -1.43
C THR A 153 -18.77 13.62 -0.91
N GLY A 154 -19.99 13.48 -0.37
CA GLY A 154 -20.69 14.58 0.28
C GLY A 154 -19.97 15.13 1.50
N ALA A 155 -19.40 14.27 2.33
CA ALA A 155 -18.64 14.66 3.51
C ALA A 155 -17.34 15.40 3.14
N CYS A 156 -16.63 15.00 2.09
CA CYS A 156 -15.45 15.69 1.57
C CYS A 156 -15.79 17.09 1.06
N ARG A 157 -16.93 17.26 0.35
CA ARG A 157 -17.40 18.60 -0.05
C ARG A 157 -17.74 19.49 1.15
N ASN A 158 -18.35 18.91 2.19
CA ASN A 158 -18.60 19.63 3.43
C ASN A 158 -17.31 20.01 4.18
N LEU A 159 -16.20 19.25 4.00
CA LEU A 159 -14.87 19.63 4.50
C LEU A 159 -14.27 20.83 3.76
N GLY A 160 -14.69 21.08 2.50
CA GLY A 160 -14.22 22.17 1.67
C GLY A 160 -13.35 21.76 0.49
N PHE A 161 -13.33 20.47 0.11
CA PHE A 161 -12.69 20.05 -1.14
C PHE A 161 -13.45 20.63 -2.34
N ASP A 162 -12.71 21.22 -3.30
CA ASP A 162 -13.28 21.79 -4.51
C ASP A 162 -13.79 20.73 -5.48
N TYR A 163 -13.07 19.60 -5.56
CA TYR A 163 -13.44 18.43 -6.37
C TYR A 163 -13.19 17.14 -5.61
N VAL A 164 -14.04 16.15 -5.83
CA VAL A 164 -13.92 14.80 -5.25
C VAL A 164 -14.01 13.77 -6.37
N LEU A 165 -12.90 13.08 -6.63
CA LEU A 165 -12.71 12.16 -7.74
C LEU A 165 -12.63 10.70 -7.25
N ASP A 166 -12.90 9.77 -8.16
CA ASP A 166 -12.86 8.34 -7.89
C ASP A 166 -11.51 7.73 -8.35
N THR A 167 -10.67 7.29 -7.42
CA THR A 167 -9.41 6.59 -7.77
C THR A 167 -9.66 5.29 -8.52
N ASN A 168 -10.88 4.73 -8.48
CA ASN A 168 -11.23 3.56 -9.28
C ASN A 168 -11.18 3.83 -10.79
N PHE A 169 -11.40 5.06 -11.24
CA PHE A 169 -11.15 5.48 -12.61
C PHE A 169 -9.68 5.19 -13.01
N SER A 170 -8.74 5.58 -12.17
CA SER A 170 -7.32 5.32 -12.47
C SER A 170 -6.92 3.87 -12.21
N ALA A 171 -7.68 3.10 -11.43
CA ALA A 171 -7.52 1.66 -11.38
C ALA A 171 -7.89 1.02 -12.72
N ASP A 172 -8.98 1.47 -13.37
CA ASP A 172 -9.31 1.05 -14.74
C ASP A 172 -8.18 1.40 -15.72
N LEU A 173 -7.61 2.61 -15.58
CA LEU A 173 -6.50 3.06 -16.43
C LEU A 173 -5.24 2.20 -16.21
N THR A 174 -4.92 1.86 -14.95
CA THR A 174 -3.83 0.95 -14.60
C THR A 174 -4.02 -0.40 -15.29
N ILE A 175 -5.23 -0.97 -15.26
CA ILE A 175 -5.52 -2.25 -15.88
C ILE A 175 -5.38 -2.22 -17.40
N MET A 176 -5.78 -1.13 -18.05
CA MET A 176 -5.60 -1.00 -19.50
C MET A 176 -4.12 -1.10 -19.89
N GLU A 177 -3.24 -0.44 -19.14
CA GLU A 177 -1.80 -0.47 -19.38
C GLU A 177 -1.16 -1.79 -18.93
N GLU A 178 -1.49 -2.30 -17.75
CA GLU A 178 -0.91 -3.52 -17.19
C GLU A 178 -1.27 -4.77 -18.00
N ALA A 179 -2.53 -4.87 -18.47
CA ALA A 179 -2.95 -5.95 -19.35
C ALA A 179 -2.26 -5.87 -20.73
N HIS A 180 -2.03 -4.66 -21.25
CA HIS A 180 -1.27 -4.46 -22.49
C HIS A 180 0.20 -4.86 -22.32
N GLU A 181 0.82 -4.48 -21.19
CA GLU A 181 2.20 -4.88 -20.87
C GLU A 181 2.31 -6.40 -20.72
N LEU A 182 1.37 -7.05 -19.98
CA LEU A 182 1.34 -8.50 -19.82
C LEU A 182 1.26 -9.21 -21.20
N GLN A 183 0.40 -8.73 -22.09
CA GLN A 183 0.29 -9.29 -23.45
C GLN A 183 1.62 -9.18 -24.21
N LYS A 184 2.30 -8.03 -24.14
CA LYS A 184 3.61 -7.84 -24.78
C LYS A 184 4.66 -8.80 -24.20
N ARG A 185 4.71 -8.96 -22.87
CA ARG A 185 5.68 -9.84 -22.19
C ARG A 185 5.45 -11.30 -22.56
N ILE A 186 4.20 -11.77 -22.62
CA ILE A 186 3.86 -13.14 -23.04
C ILE A 186 4.30 -13.37 -24.50
N GLN A 187 4.01 -12.43 -25.41
CA GLN A 187 4.41 -12.54 -26.82
C GLN A 187 5.92 -12.51 -27.01
N GLY A 188 6.61 -11.63 -26.29
CA GLY A 188 8.06 -11.47 -26.35
C GLY A 188 8.84 -12.46 -25.48
N LYS A 189 8.19 -13.24 -24.61
CA LYS A 189 8.80 -14.15 -23.64
C LYS A 189 9.90 -13.48 -22.81
N SER A 190 9.66 -12.23 -22.40
CA SER A 190 10.64 -11.40 -21.67
C SER A 190 10.13 -11.00 -20.30
N ASN A 191 11.03 -10.99 -19.30
CA ASN A 191 10.75 -10.59 -17.91
C ASN A 191 9.51 -11.28 -17.29
N MET A 192 9.37 -12.59 -17.54
CA MET A 192 8.32 -13.42 -16.97
C MET A 192 8.81 -14.10 -15.68
N PRO A 193 7.94 -14.28 -14.66
CA PRO A 193 6.57 -13.80 -14.58
C PRO A 193 6.48 -12.28 -14.49
N GLN A 194 5.36 -11.68 -14.90
CA GLN A 194 5.07 -10.30 -14.56
C GLN A 194 4.52 -10.21 -13.15
N PHE A 195 5.05 -9.29 -12.33
CA PHE A 195 4.47 -8.94 -11.03
C PHE A 195 3.64 -7.66 -11.14
N THR A 196 2.52 -7.58 -10.41
CA THR A 196 1.81 -6.31 -10.21
C THR A 196 2.69 -5.33 -9.42
N SER A 197 2.52 -4.03 -9.63
CA SER A 197 3.32 -2.97 -9.01
C SER A 197 2.53 -1.93 -8.22
N CYS A 198 1.23 -2.12 -8.05
CA CYS A 198 0.36 -1.12 -7.40
C CYS A 198 0.54 -1.02 -5.87
N CYS A 199 1.16 -2.01 -5.21
CA CYS A 199 1.44 -1.98 -3.77
C CYS A 199 2.84 -1.42 -3.46
N PRO A 200 2.99 -0.19 -2.91
CA PRO A 200 4.30 0.44 -2.73
C PRO A 200 5.17 -0.23 -1.66
N ALA A 201 4.59 -0.90 -0.68
CA ALA A 201 5.34 -1.66 0.29
C ALA A 201 5.98 -2.90 -0.35
N TRP A 202 5.26 -3.58 -1.24
CA TRP A 202 5.76 -4.68 -2.05
C TRP A 202 6.87 -4.23 -3.00
N VAL A 203 6.64 -3.14 -3.74
CA VAL A 203 7.64 -2.57 -4.65
C VAL A 203 8.92 -2.24 -3.90
N LYS A 204 8.83 -1.58 -2.74
CA LYS A 204 10.01 -1.27 -1.93
C LYS A 204 10.69 -2.52 -1.40
N TYR A 205 9.95 -3.58 -1.10
CA TYR A 205 10.51 -4.85 -0.64
C TYR A 205 11.38 -5.49 -1.72
N ILE A 206 10.88 -5.60 -2.96
CA ILE A 206 11.65 -6.20 -4.07
C ILE A 206 12.85 -5.34 -4.45
N GLU A 207 12.73 -4.01 -4.47
CA GLU A 207 13.82 -3.08 -4.73
C GLU A 207 15.00 -3.25 -3.73
N ILE A 208 14.71 -3.63 -2.48
CA ILE A 208 15.73 -3.77 -1.42
C ILE A 208 16.27 -5.18 -1.34
N PHE A 209 15.39 -6.19 -1.30
CA PHE A 209 15.78 -7.56 -0.95
C PHE A 209 15.95 -8.49 -2.15
N TYR A 210 15.36 -8.12 -3.32
CA TYR A 210 15.46 -8.89 -4.57
C TYR A 210 15.70 -7.97 -5.78
N PRO A 211 16.75 -7.12 -5.76
CA PRO A 211 16.95 -6.09 -6.79
C PRO A 211 17.13 -6.67 -8.19
N SER A 212 17.64 -7.90 -8.33
CA SER A 212 17.76 -8.59 -9.62
C SER A 212 16.41 -8.91 -10.27
N LEU A 213 15.31 -8.90 -9.51
CA LEU A 213 13.96 -9.19 -9.99
C LEU A 213 13.11 -7.94 -10.26
N VAL A 214 13.67 -6.74 -10.11
CA VAL A 214 12.94 -5.47 -10.31
C VAL A 214 12.32 -5.38 -11.71
N ASN A 215 12.99 -5.91 -12.73
CA ASN A 215 12.49 -5.91 -14.11
C ASN A 215 11.25 -6.80 -14.33
N HIS A 216 10.92 -7.65 -13.38
CA HIS A 216 9.66 -8.44 -13.41
C HIS A 216 8.43 -7.62 -12.97
N LEU A 217 8.62 -6.50 -12.25
CA LEU A 217 7.52 -5.60 -11.91
C LEU A 217 6.89 -5.02 -13.17
N SER A 218 5.57 -4.88 -13.18
CA SER A 218 4.89 -4.05 -14.17
C SER A 218 5.40 -2.62 -14.07
N THR A 219 5.62 -1.97 -15.20
CA THR A 219 6.09 -0.58 -15.24
C THR A 219 4.97 0.42 -14.98
N THR A 220 3.71 -0.04 -14.87
CA THR A 220 2.56 0.84 -14.62
C THR A 220 2.67 1.53 -13.26
N ARG A 221 2.33 2.81 -13.22
CA ARG A 221 2.11 3.51 -11.96
C ARG A 221 0.93 2.88 -11.23
N SER A 222 0.92 2.98 -9.91
CA SER A 222 -0.28 2.60 -9.14
C SER A 222 -1.48 3.50 -9.50
N PRO A 223 -2.72 3.08 -9.19
CA PRO A 223 -3.90 3.94 -9.41
C PRO A 223 -3.76 5.34 -8.82
N ILE A 224 -3.15 5.49 -7.64
CA ILE A 224 -2.90 6.82 -7.04
C ILE A 224 -1.85 7.60 -7.86
N GLY A 225 -0.79 6.95 -8.32
CA GLY A 225 0.22 7.57 -9.17
C GLY A 225 -0.35 8.02 -10.51
N MET A 226 -1.20 7.19 -11.14
CA MET A 226 -1.91 7.57 -12.38
C MET A 226 -2.92 8.68 -12.14
N GLN A 227 -3.71 8.58 -11.06
CA GLN A 227 -4.69 9.61 -10.69
C GLN A 227 -4.04 10.98 -10.56
N GLY A 228 -2.95 11.05 -9.80
CA GLY A 228 -2.21 12.30 -9.60
C GLY A 228 -1.65 12.86 -10.91
N ALA A 229 -1.07 12.01 -11.75
CA ALA A 229 -0.57 12.44 -13.06
C ALA A 229 -1.70 12.99 -13.95
N MET A 230 -2.87 12.33 -13.97
CA MET A 230 -4.01 12.79 -14.75
C MET A 230 -4.67 14.04 -14.17
N VAL A 231 -4.67 14.20 -12.84
CA VAL A 231 -5.13 15.43 -12.18
C VAL A 231 -4.27 16.63 -12.57
N LYS A 232 -2.94 16.48 -12.55
CA LYS A 232 -1.97 17.55 -12.89
C LYS A 232 -1.85 17.82 -14.40
N THR A 233 -2.45 16.99 -15.26
CA THR A 233 -2.40 17.14 -16.73
C THR A 233 -3.79 17.22 -17.34
N TYR A 234 -4.43 16.10 -17.57
CA TYR A 234 -5.71 16.01 -18.27
C TYR A 234 -6.83 16.79 -17.57
N PHE A 235 -7.03 16.58 -16.27
CA PHE A 235 -8.07 17.28 -15.50
C PHE A 235 -7.82 18.77 -15.44
N ALA A 236 -6.59 19.19 -15.12
CA ALA A 236 -6.20 20.60 -15.10
C ALA A 236 -6.48 21.27 -16.44
N GLN A 237 -6.11 20.62 -17.57
CA GLN A 237 -6.40 21.11 -18.92
C GLN A 237 -7.92 21.19 -19.19
N LYS A 238 -8.70 20.16 -18.88
CA LYS A 238 -10.15 20.14 -19.11
C LYS A 238 -10.91 21.17 -18.29
N LYS A 239 -10.43 21.51 -17.09
CA LYS A 239 -11.03 22.51 -16.21
C LYS A 239 -10.46 23.92 -16.39
N GLY A 240 -9.38 24.08 -17.17
CA GLY A 240 -8.69 25.37 -17.33
C GLY A 240 -8.01 25.86 -16.06
N ILE A 241 -7.52 24.95 -15.21
CA ILE A 241 -6.86 25.22 -13.94
C ILE A 241 -5.35 25.13 -14.14
N ASP A 242 -4.59 26.09 -13.58
CA ASP A 242 -3.12 25.96 -13.48
C ASP A 242 -2.77 24.82 -12.53
N PRO A 243 -2.05 23.78 -12.98
CA PRO A 243 -1.70 22.64 -12.14
C PRO A 243 -0.85 23.01 -10.91
N HIS A 244 -0.15 24.16 -10.89
CA HIS A 244 0.59 24.65 -9.73
C HIS A 244 -0.32 25.14 -8.59
N ASN A 245 -1.57 25.49 -8.91
CA ASN A 245 -2.58 25.87 -7.92
C ASN A 245 -3.35 24.68 -7.38
N ILE A 246 -3.20 23.48 -7.99
CA ILE A 246 -3.86 22.27 -7.53
C ILE A 246 -3.08 21.65 -6.37
N VAL A 247 -3.76 21.33 -5.28
CA VAL A 247 -3.32 20.41 -4.22
C VAL A 247 -4.11 19.11 -4.37
N HIS A 248 -3.47 18.09 -4.91
CA HIS A 248 -4.07 16.76 -5.05
C HIS A 248 -3.86 15.95 -3.78
N VAL A 249 -4.96 15.53 -3.16
CA VAL A 249 -5.01 14.74 -1.93
C VAL A 249 -5.51 13.34 -2.25
N ALA A 250 -4.65 12.33 -2.08
CA ALA A 250 -5.08 10.94 -2.14
C ALA A 250 -5.62 10.50 -0.77
N ILE A 251 -6.79 9.87 -0.75
CA ILE A 251 -7.38 9.26 0.45
C ILE A 251 -7.36 7.76 0.25
N ALA A 252 -6.52 7.06 1.04
CA ALA A 252 -6.22 5.65 0.82
C ALA A 252 -6.17 4.86 2.14
N PRO A 253 -6.34 3.53 2.13
CA PRO A 253 -6.25 2.69 3.33
C PRO A 253 -4.80 2.38 3.75
N CYS A 254 -3.79 3.07 3.23
CA CYS A 254 -2.45 2.53 3.12
C CYS A 254 -1.36 3.52 3.56
N THR A 255 -0.65 3.22 4.63
CA THR A 255 0.47 4.05 5.10
C THR A 255 1.65 4.10 4.12
N ALA A 256 1.87 3.05 3.31
CA ALA A 256 2.97 3.03 2.34
C ALA A 256 2.76 4.01 1.16
N LYS A 257 1.53 4.47 0.92
CA LYS A 257 1.24 5.50 -0.06
C LYS A 257 1.86 6.85 0.33
N LYS A 258 2.01 7.15 1.63
CA LYS A 258 2.76 8.32 2.12
C LYS A 258 4.21 8.33 1.65
N TYR A 259 4.83 7.16 1.51
CA TYR A 259 6.15 7.01 0.92
C TYR A 259 6.09 7.09 -0.62
N GLU A 260 5.11 6.43 -1.24
CA GLU A 260 5.00 6.42 -2.70
C GLU A 260 4.95 7.82 -3.30
N ILE A 261 4.13 8.72 -2.73
CA ILE A 261 4.00 10.09 -3.23
C ILE A 261 5.29 10.94 -3.11
N THR A 262 6.29 10.45 -2.35
CA THR A 262 7.59 11.14 -2.23
C THR A 262 8.62 10.70 -3.27
N ARG A 263 8.31 9.68 -4.09
CA ARG A 263 9.23 9.13 -5.08
C ARG A 263 9.42 10.10 -6.25
N GLU A 264 10.65 10.39 -6.60
CA GLU A 264 10.99 11.32 -7.68
C GLU A 264 10.55 10.80 -9.04
N GLU A 265 10.63 9.48 -9.26
CA GLU A 265 10.22 8.81 -10.48
C GLU A 265 8.69 8.86 -10.74
N LEU A 266 7.91 9.33 -9.78
CA LEU A 266 6.45 9.54 -9.91
C LEU A 266 6.07 11.00 -10.14
N MET A 267 7.03 11.91 -10.28
CA MET A 267 6.73 13.30 -10.60
C MET A 267 6.10 13.43 -11.99
N THR A 268 5.32 14.49 -12.17
CA THR A 268 4.67 14.84 -13.44
C THR A 268 5.05 16.27 -13.81
N ASN A 269 5.74 16.43 -14.94
CA ASN A 269 6.21 17.74 -15.42
C ASN A 269 6.96 18.57 -14.36
N GLY A 270 7.80 17.92 -13.54
CA GLY A 270 8.56 18.55 -12.47
C GLY A 270 7.77 18.86 -11.18
N MET A 271 6.48 18.51 -11.15
CA MET A 271 5.62 18.65 -9.96
C MET A 271 5.36 17.31 -9.30
N ARG A 272 5.03 17.28 -8.00
CA ARG A 272 4.46 16.10 -7.37
C ARG A 272 3.11 15.77 -8.03
N SER A 273 2.94 14.52 -8.44
CA SER A 273 1.66 14.06 -9.00
C SER A 273 0.56 14.08 -7.94
N THR A 274 0.87 13.61 -6.74
CA THR A 274 0.02 13.68 -5.55
C THR A 274 0.78 14.46 -4.48
N ASP A 275 0.16 15.51 -3.94
CA ASP A 275 0.82 16.43 -3.02
C ASP A 275 0.76 15.92 -1.58
N ILE A 276 -0.42 15.40 -1.17
CA ILE A 276 -0.66 14.89 0.18
C ILE A 276 -1.36 13.54 0.07
N GLU A 277 -1.03 12.62 0.98
CA GLU A 277 -1.78 11.39 1.19
C GLU A 277 -2.25 11.33 2.63
N ILE A 278 -3.53 11.01 2.81
CA ILE A 278 -4.15 10.75 4.11
C ILE A 278 -4.83 9.38 4.10
N THR A 279 -4.90 8.79 5.28
CA THR A 279 -5.54 7.49 5.43
C THR A 279 -7.05 7.59 5.69
N THR A 280 -7.73 6.44 5.69
CA THR A 280 -9.14 6.36 6.10
C THR A 280 -9.32 6.84 7.54
N ASP A 281 -8.37 6.51 8.43
CA ASP A 281 -8.34 6.99 9.82
C ASP A 281 -8.23 8.53 9.88
N GLU A 282 -7.31 9.11 9.10
CA GLU A 282 -7.13 10.56 9.05
C GLU A 282 -8.37 11.28 8.52
N LEU A 283 -9.04 10.73 7.48
CA LEU A 283 -10.30 11.29 7.01
C LEU A 283 -11.37 11.29 8.12
N ALA A 284 -11.48 10.18 8.86
CA ALA A 284 -12.42 10.11 9.98
C ALA A 284 -12.08 11.12 11.08
N ILE A 285 -10.80 11.36 11.38
CA ILE A 285 -10.34 12.40 12.31
C ILE A 285 -10.73 13.78 11.79
N MET A 286 -10.50 14.08 10.51
CA MET A 286 -10.88 15.38 9.90
C MET A 286 -12.37 15.64 10.03
N LEU A 287 -13.21 14.67 9.65
CA LEU A 287 -14.67 14.80 9.75
C LEU A 287 -15.12 15.08 11.18
N LYS A 288 -14.60 14.31 12.14
CA LYS A 288 -14.91 14.51 13.57
C LYS A 288 -14.42 15.87 14.09
N SER A 289 -13.23 16.31 13.67
CA SER A 289 -12.66 17.60 14.11
C SER A 289 -13.45 18.82 13.64
N ARG A 290 -14.13 18.70 12.49
CA ARG A 290 -14.99 19.75 11.91
C ARG A 290 -16.48 19.52 12.20
N ASN A 291 -16.84 18.51 13.04
CA ASN A 291 -18.22 18.13 13.36
C ASN A 291 -19.07 17.81 12.11
N ILE A 292 -18.49 17.16 11.13
CA ILE A 292 -19.15 16.75 9.89
C ILE A 292 -19.65 15.30 10.06
N GLU A 293 -20.95 15.09 9.89
CA GLU A 293 -21.55 13.77 9.87
C GLU A 293 -21.32 13.12 8.51
N LEU A 294 -20.84 11.85 8.52
CA LEU A 294 -20.48 11.11 7.29
C LEU A 294 -21.67 10.99 6.32
N SER A 295 -22.86 10.71 6.84
CA SER A 295 -24.05 10.44 6.02
C SER A 295 -25.03 11.63 5.92
N ALA A 296 -24.59 12.84 6.27
CA ALA A 296 -25.46 14.03 6.23
C ALA A 296 -25.88 14.40 4.79
N ARG A 297 -25.04 14.07 3.80
CA ARG A 297 -25.27 14.41 2.39
C ARG A 297 -24.66 13.33 1.51
N LYS A 298 -25.43 12.83 0.56
CA LYS A 298 -24.97 11.90 -0.47
C LYS A 298 -24.78 12.61 -1.79
N GLU A 299 -23.59 12.49 -2.36
CA GLU A 299 -23.27 13.11 -3.65
C GLU A 299 -22.40 12.19 -4.51
N PRO A 300 -22.60 12.22 -5.84
CA PRO A 300 -21.73 11.49 -6.75
C PRO A 300 -20.35 12.16 -6.84
N PHE A 301 -19.38 11.42 -7.33
CA PHE A 301 -18.07 11.95 -7.73
C PHE A 301 -18.20 12.98 -8.85
N ASP A 302 -17.23 13.89 -8.94
CA ASP A 302 -17.17 14.89 -9.98
C ASP A 302 -16.85 14.29 -11.35
N GLN A 303 -17.44 14.85 -12.40
CA GLN A 303 -17.17 14.46 -13.79
C GLN A 303 -15.73 14.78 -14.19
N PHE A 304 -15.24 14.01 -15.16
CA PHE A 304 -13.87 13.80 -15.54
C PHE A 304 -13.10 13.11 -14.40
N MET A 305 -12.96 11.78 -14.49
CA MET A 305 -12.31 10.91 -13.51
C MET A 305 -13.19 10.57 -12.28
N GLY A 306 -14.50 10.57 -12.43
CA GLY A 306 -15.48 10.18 -11.39
C GLY A 306 -16.23 8.89 -11.70
N THR A 307 -16.07 8.32 -12.89
CA THR A 307 -16.75 7.09 -13.32
C THR A 307 -15.76 5.93 -13.42
N ALA A 308 -16.06 4.83 -12.77
CA ALA A 308 -15.22 3.63 -12.79
C ALA A 308 -16.03 2.36 -13.06
N SER A 309 -15.35 1.36 -13.62
CA SER A 309 -15.92 0.01 -13.78
C SER A 309 -15.98 -0.75 -12.46
N GLY A 310 -16.73 -1.85 -12.43
CA GLY A 310 -16.71 -2.79 -11.32
C GLY A 310 -15.31 -3.39 -11.12
N ALA A 311 -14.57 -3.66 -12.21
CA ALA A 311 -13.21 -4.19 -12.16
C ALA A 311 -12.25 -3.26 -11.41
N GLY A 312 -12.30 -1.94 -11.63
CA GLY A 312 -11.49 -0.97 -10.89
C GLY A 312 -11.73 -1.01 -9.39
N LYS A 313 -12.98 -1.24 -8.97
CA LYS A 313 -13.35 -1.32 -7.55
C LYS A 313 -12.79 -2.55 -6.84
N LEU A 314 -12.51 -3.64 -7.57
CA LEU A 314 -11.89 -4.85 -7.00
C LEU A 314 -10.45 -4.65 -6.53
N PHE A 315 -9.74 -3.60 -6.96
CA PHE A 315 -8.37 -3.29 -6.51
C PHE A 315 -8.22 -3.23 -4.97
N GLY A 316 -9.32 -2.99 -4.27
CA GLY A 316 -9.33 -3.01 -2.81
C GLY A 316 -9.11 -4.38 -2.17
N THR A 317 -9.27 -5.47 -2.91
CA THR A 317 -9.20 -6.85 -2.40
C THR A 317 -8.03 -7.62 -2.99
N THR A 318 -7.54 -8.65 -2.27
CA THR A 318 -6.59 -9.62 -2.81
C THR A 318 -7.22 -10.41 -3.97
N GLY A 319 -6.51 -10.58 -5.07
CA GLY A 319 -7.01 -11.19 -6.32
C GLY A 319 -7.84 -10.23 -7.17
N GLY A 320 -8.08 -9.00 -6.72
CA GLY A 320 -8.89 -8.03 -7.44
C GLY A 320 -8.18 -7.45 -8.64
N VAL A 321 -6.90 -7.10 -8.52
CA VAL A 321 -6.06 -6.62 -9.63
C VAL A 321 -5.93 -7.71 -10.69
N MET A 322 -5.62 -8.94 -10.26
CA MET A 322 -5.52 -10.12 -11.12
C MET A 322 -6.83 -10.34 -11.90
N SER A 323 -7.98 -10.31 -11.22
CA SER A 323 -9.28 -10.50 -11.86
C SER A 323 -9.55 -9.42 -12.91
N ALA A 324 -9.27 -8.17 -12.60
CA ALA A 324 -9.44 -7.04 -13.52
C ALA A 324 -8.51 -7.16 -14.74
N ALA A 325 -7.23 -7.48 -14.53
CA ALA A 325 -6.24 -7.63 -15.59
C ALA A 325 -6.58 -8.79 -16.54
N ILE A 326 -7.02 -9.94 -16.00
CA ILE A 326 -7.44 -11.10 -16.81
C ILE A 326 -8.66 -10.75 -17.69
N ARG A 327 -9.64 -10.02 -17.14
CA ARG A 327 -10.80 -9.57 -17.92
C ARG A 327 -10.39 -8.71 -19.12
N THR A 328 -9.51 -7.75 -18.92
CA THR A 328 -9.04 -6.85 -19.99
C THR A 328 -8.08 -7.56 -20.94
N ALA A 329 -7.18 -8.41 -20.46
CA ALA A 329 -6.29 -9.22 -21.29
C ALA A 329 -7.08 -10.16 -22.20
N HIS A 330 -8.16 -10.77 -21.70
CA HIS A 330 -9.04 -11.60 -22.52
C HIS A 330 -9.65 -10.79 -23.68
N PHE A 331 -10.17 -9.58 -23.38
CA PHE A 331 -10.70 -8.69 -24.42
C PHE A 331 -9.63 -8.29 -25.43
N ASN A 332 -8.44 -7.91 -24.99
CA ASN A 332 -7.35 -7.50 -25.88
C ASN A 332 -6.91 -8.62 -26.84
N ILE A 333 -6.99 -9.88 -26.39
CA ILE A 333 -6.57 -11.04 -27.21
C ILE A 333 -7.68 -11.54 -28.11
N THR A 334 -8.94 -11.56 -27.64
CA THR A 334 -10.06 -12.22 -28.35
C THR A 334 -11.01 -11.25 -29.05
N GLY A 335 -10.96 -9.96 -28.71
CA GLY A 335 -11.95 -8.95 -29.11
C GLY A 335 -13.34 -9.16 -28.52
N LYS A 336 -13.46 -10.01 -27.49
CA LYS A 336 -14.74 -10.35 -26.83
C LYS A 336 -14.61 -10.20 -25.31
N ASN A 337 -15.71 -9.86 -24.65
CA ASN A 337 -15.75 -9.86 -23.20
C ASN A 337 -15.51 -11.26 -22.63
N PRO A 338 -14.89 -11.38 -21.46
CA PRO A 338 -14.59 -12.66 -20.85
C PRO A 338 -15.89 -13.42 -20.49
N PRO A 339 -15.87 -14.76 -20.59
CA PRO A 339 -16.97 -15.60 -20.15
C PRO A 339 -17.13 -15.57 -18.62
N ALA A 340 -18.27 -16.09 -18.12
CA ALA A 340 -18.66 -15.96 -16.70
C ALA A 340 -17.65 -16.55 -15.70
N ASP A 341 -16.94 -17.62 -16.06
CA ASP A 341 -15.90 -18.24 -15.25
C ASP A 341 -14.64 -17.39 -15.08
N LEU A 342 -14.37 -16.47 -16.01
CA LEU A 342 -13.30 -15.48 -15.91
C LEU A 342 -13.75 -14.17 -15.23
N LEU A 343 -15.05 -13.96 -15.02
CA LEU A 343 -15.56 -12.80 -14.26
C LEU A 343 -15.36 -12.94 -12.76
N GLU A 344 -15.54 -14.16 -12.24
CA GLU A 344 -15.44 -14.45 -10.82
C GLU A 344 -14.41 -15.57 -10.60
N LEU A 345 -13.13 -15.19 -10.54
CA LEU A 345 -12.03 -16.13 -10.29
C LEU A 345 -11.99 -16.52 -8.81
N LYS A 346 -12.97 -17.34 -8.38
CA LYS A 346 -13.13 -17.77 -6.99
C LYS A 346 -11.88 -18.47 -6.43
N GLN A 347 -11.11 -19.13 -7.30
CA GLN A 347 -9.88 -19.85 -6.94
C GLN A 347 -8.80 -18.93 -6.37
N ILE A 348 -8.79 -17.64 -6.76
CA ILE A 348 -7.80 -16.65 -6.31
C ILE A 348 -8.38 -15.61 -5.33
N GLN A 349 -9.65 -15.74 -4.93
CA GLN A 349 -10.30 -14.86 -3.95
C GLN A 349 -10.26 -15.44 -2.53
N GLY A 350 -10.45 -14.60 -1.52
CA GLY A 350 -10.55 -14.99 -0.11
C GLY A 350 -9.27 -14.77 0.69
N LEU A 351 -9.23 -15.28 1.92
CA LEU A 351 -8.22 -14.97 2.93
C LEU A 351 -7.16 -16.07 3.13
N GLU A 352 -6.86 -16.85 2.12
CA GLU A 352 -5.66 -17.70 2.09
C GLU A 352 -4.46 -16.88 1.60
N GLY A 353 -3.29 -17.03 2.24
CA GLY A 353 -2.14 -16.18 2.01
C GLY A 353 -1.49 -16.30 0.63
N LEU A 354 -1.60 -17.48 -0.01
CA LEU A 354 -1.14 -17.76 -1.37
C LEU A 354 -2.17 -18.63 -2.08
N LYS A 355 -2.57 -18.21 -3.26
CA LYS A 355 -3.53 -18.89 -4.13
C LYS A 355 -3.04 -18.92 -5.55
N THR A 356 -3.39 -19.97 -6.26
CA THR A 356 -2.97 -20.19 -7.65
C THR A 356 -4.14 -20.65 -8.50
N ALA A 357 -4.10 -20.33 -9.78
CA ALA A 357 -5.06 -20.82 -10.77
C ALA A 357 -4.41 -20.95 -12.13
N THR A 358 -5.03 -21.76 -13.00
CA THR A 358 -4.75 -21.73 -14.44
C THR A 358 -6.00 -21.23 -15.14
N VAL A 359 -5.85 -20.15 -15.90
CA VAL A 359 -6.93 -19.52 -16.65
C VAL A 359 -6.66 -19.63 -18.15
N ASN A 360 -7.71 -19.85 -18.94
CA ASN A 360 -7.57 -19.92 -20.39
C ASN A 360 -8.00 -18.58 -21.02
N ILE A 361 -7.07 -17.93 -21.73
CA ILE A 361 -7.33 -16.66 -22.40
C ILE A 361 -7.11 -16.86 -23.91
N GLY A 362 -8.20 -16.90 -24.67
CA GLY A 362 -8.12 -17.04 -26.14
C GLY A 362 -7.38 -18.30 -26.59
N GLY A 363 -7.47 -19.40 -25.88
CA GLY A 363 -6.78 -20.66 -26.18
C GLY A 363 -5.39 -20.79 -25.55
N THR A 364 -4.88 -19.76 -24.87
CA THR A 364 -3.60 -19.80 -24.14
C THR A 364 -3.86 -20.02 -22.64
N ALA A 365 -3.27 -21.08 -22.09
CA ALA A 365 -3.29 -21.32 -20.65
C ALA A 365 -2.29 -20.39 -19.94
N LEU A 366 -2.78 -19.58 -19.00
CA LEU A 366 -2.00 -18.68 -18.19
C LEU A 366 -2.01 -19.16 -16.73
N LYS A 367 -0.85 -19.42 -16.15
CA LYS A 367 -0.71 -19.80 -14.75
C LYS A 367 -0.54 -18.54 -13.91
N VAL A 368 -1.41 -18.34 -12.92
CA VAL A 368 -1.43 -17.14 -12.10
C VAL A 368 -1.28 -17.46 -10.62
N ALA A 369 -0.66 -16.54 -9.88
CA ALA A 369 -0.58 -16.61 -8.44
C ALA A 369 -0.99 -15.27 -7.81
N VAL A 370 -1.66 -15.34 -6.66
CA VAL A 370 -2.06 -14.19 -5.86
C VAL A 370 -1.62 -14.41 -4.44
N CYS A 371 -0.87 -13.49 -3.86
CA CYS A 371 -0.48 -13.57 -2.47
C CYS A 371 -0.58 -12.25 -1.74
N TYR A 372 -0.65 -12.35 -0.41
CA TYR A 372 -0.48 -11.22 0.48
C TYR A 372 0.48 -11.55 1.62
N GLU A 373 1.05 -10.50 2.25
CA GLU A 373 2.14 -10.57 3.23
C GLU A 373 3.46 -11.08 2.63
N MET A 374 4.56 -10.47 2.98
CA MET A 374 5.85 -10.75 2.34
C MET A 374 6.38 -12.16 2.61
N ARG A 375 5.94 -12.85 3.69
CA ARG A 375 6.27 -14.25 3.92
C ARG A 375 5.78 -15.19 2.80
N ASN A 376 4.64 -14.87 2.18
CA ASN A 376 4.11 -15.62 1.04
C ASN A 376 4.76 -15.18 -0.27
N ALA A 377 5.01 -13.87 -0.42
CA ALA A 377 5.73 -13.33 -1.57
C ALA A 377 7.16 -13.87 -1.67
N GLN A 378 7.85 -14.05 -0.54
CA GLN A 378 9.19 -14.60 -0.49
C GLN A 378 9.28 -15.99 -1.14
N VAL A 379 8.28 -16.86 -0.92
CA VAL A 379 8.22 -18.19 -1.55
C VAL A 379 8.23 -18.08 -3.08
N LEU A 380 7.45 -17.15 -3.63
CA LEU A 380 7.38 -16.92 -5.08
C LEU A 380 8.66 -16.28 -5.61
N LEU A 381 9.23 -15.31 -4.89
CA LEU A 381 10.48 -14.67 -5.25
C LEU A 381 11.65 -15.64 -5.31
N ASP A 382 11.76 -16.56 -4.34
CA ASP A 382 12.80 -17.59 -4.30
C ASP A 382 12.64 -18.55 -5.50
N GLN A 383 11.41 -18.87 -5.91
CA GLN A 383 11.14 -19.65 -7.12
C GLN A 383 11.57 -18.91 -8.39
N VAL A 384 11.29 -17.61 -8.49
CA VAL A 384 11.70 -16.81 -9.65
C VAL A 384 13.23 -16.68 -9.70
N ALA A 385 13.85 -16.38 -8.56
CA ALA A 385 15.31 -16.25 -8.47
C ALA A 385 16.06 -17.55 -8.81
N SER A 386 15.49 -18.72 -8.46
CA SER A 386 16.05 -20.03 -8.80
C SER A 386 15.69 -20.53 -10.20
N GLY A 387 14.83 -19.83 -10.94
CA GLY A 387 14.35 -20.25 -12.26
C GLY A 387 13.33 -21.41 -12.21
N SER A 388 12.77 -21.73 -11.03
CA SER A 388 11.78 -22.80 -10.84
C SER A 388 10.34 -22.31 -10.84
N CYS A 389 10.10 -21.01 -11.01
CA CYS A 389 8.77 -20.43 -11.07
C CYS A 389 8.01 -20.88 -12.32
N GLU A 390 6.79 -21.36 -12.12
CA GLU A 390 5.93 -21.82 -13.21
C GLU A 390 4.77 -20.84 -13.54
N TYR A 391 4.70 -19.72 -12.82
CA TYR A 391 3.62 -18.73 -13.02
C TYR A 391 4.00 -17.72 -14.09
N ASP A 392 2.98 -17.19 -14.77
CA ASP A 392 3.13 -16.15 -15.80
C ASP A 392 2.82 -14.76 -15.26
N PHE A 393 1.84 -14.66 -14.33
CA PHE A 393 1.42 -13.40 -13.74
C PHE A 393 1.16 -13.56 -12.25
N ILE A 394 1.72 -12.65 -11.43
CA ILE A 394 1.68 -12.73 -9.97
C ILE A 394 1.21 -11.42 -9.36
N GLU A 395 0.12 -11.47 -8.60
CA GLU A 395 -0.32 -10.35 -7.77
C GLU A 395 0.26 -10.46 -6.37
N VAL A 396 0.86 -9.37 -5.88
CA VAL A 396 1.41 -9.28 -4.52
C VAL A 396 0.87 -8.07 -3.78
N MET A 397 0.31 -8.30 -2.58
CA MET A 397 -0.12 -7.27 -1.65
C MET A 397 0.61 -7.41 -0.31
N ALA A 398 0.96 -6.30 0.35
CA ALA A 398 1.60 -6.36 1.66
C ALA A 398 0.62 -6.64 2.82
N CYS A 399 -0.65 -6.33 2.63
CA CYS A 399 -1.68 -6.39 3.68
C CYS A 399 -2.55 -7.63 3.53
N LYS A 400 -2.95 -8.22 4.66
CA LYS A 400 -3.88 -9.36 4.70
C LYS A 400 -5.22 -8.98 4.06
N GLY A 401 -5.64 -9.76 3.07
CA GLY A 401 -6.88 -9.54 2.34
C GLY A 401 -6.81 -8.43 1.28
N GLY A 402 -5.64 -7.81 1.07
CA GLY A 402 -5.45 -6.66 0.17
C GLY A 402 -5.60 -5.31 0.89
N CYS A 403 -5.92 -4.27 0.13
CA CYS A 403 -5.99 -2.90 0.65
C CYS A 403 -7.09 -2.69 1.71
N ILE A 404 -8.14 -3.51 1.71
CA ILE A 404 -9.19 -3.48 2.75
C ILE A 404 -8.67 -3.79 4.16
N GLY A 405 -7.53 -4.48 4.27
CA GLY A 405 -6.81 -4.75 5.51
C GLY A 405 -5.60 -3.84 5.72
N GLY A 406 -5.53 -2.72 5.01
CA GLY A 406 -4.44 -1.74 5.12
C GLY A 406 -4.34 -1.11 6.50
N ALA A 407 -3.13 -0.69 6.88
CA ALA A 407 -2.86 -0.16 8.21
C ALA A 407 -3.49 1.23 8.49
N GLY A 408 -3.94 1.92 7.45
CA GLY A 408 -4.71 3.17 7.55
C GLY A 408 -6.24 2.95 7.54
N GLN A 409 -6.70 1.70 7.66
CA GLN A 409 -8.10 1.34 7.83
C GLN A 409 -8.43 1.13 9.32
N PRO A 410 -9.71 1.16 9.72
CA PRO A 410 -10.13 0.74 11.05
C PRO A 410 -9.60 -0.66 11.35
N THR A 411 -9.10 -0.87 12.57
CA THR A 411 -8.66 -2.19 13.02
C THR A 411 -9.81 -3.20 12.84
N SER A 412 -9.52 -4.32 12.19
CA SER A 412 -10.54 -5.28 11.83
C SER A 412 -10.16 -6.70 12.23
N ASP A 413 -11.14 -7.46 12.66
CA ASP A 413 -11.07 -8.92 12.76
C ASP A 413 -11.33 -9.57 11.38
N ILE A 414 -11.38 -10.90 11.36
CA ILE A 414 -11.61 -11.67 10.14
C ILE A 414 -13.01 -11.39 9.55
N ASN A 415 -14.03 -11.19 10.39
CA ASN A 415 -15.41 -10.97 9.95
C ASN A 415 -15.55 -9.61 9.27
N ASN A 416 -14.88 -8.59 9.80
CA ASN A 416 -14.84 -7.26 9.20
C ASN A 416 -14.15 -7.29 7.83
N LEU A 417 -13.04 -8.03 7.69
CA LEU A 417 -12.35 -8.18 6.40
C LEU A 417 -13.25 -8.89 5.38
N GLU A 418 -13.92 -9.97 5.76
CA GLU A 418 -14.85 -10.70 4.88
C GLU A 418 -16.04 -9.84 4.47
N ALA A 419 -16.60 -9.05 5.38
CA ALA A 419 -17.68 -8.12 5.09
C ALA A 419 -17.24 -7.05 4.06
N ARG A 420 -16.06 -6.48 4.21
CA ARG A 420 -15.49 -5.51 3.26
C ARG A 420 -15.18 -6.13 1.89
N ILE A 421 -14.65 -7.37 1.84
CA ILE A 421 -14.46 -8.12 0.59
C ILE A 421 -15.81 -8.33 -0.11
N LYS A 422 -16.80 -8.78 0.63
CA LYS A 422 -18.15 -9.01 0.09
C LYS A 422 -18.74 -7.71 -0.48
N ALA A 423 -18.55 -6.59 0.20
CA ALA A 423 -19.03 -5.29 -0.27
C ALA A 423 -18.44 -4.94 -1.65
N LEU A 424 -17.11 -5.03 -1.83
CA LEU A 424 -16.46 -4.72 -3.10
C LEU A 424 -16.87 -5.69 -4.22
N ASN A 425 -16.97 -6.98 -3.92
CA ASN A 425 -17.47 -7.96 -4.89
C ASN A 425 -18.94 -7.69 -5.29
N THR A 426 -19.77 -7.25 -4.34
CA THR A 426 -21.17 -6.87 -4.63
C THR A 426 -21.21 -5.64 -5.53
N VAL A 427 -20.38 -4.64 -5.25
CA VAL A 427 -20.31 -3.40 -6.07
C VAL A 427 -19.83 -3.73 -7.49
N ASP A 428 -18.84 -4.63 -7.68
CA ASP A 428 -18.44 -5.10 -9.01
C ASP A 428 -19.59 -5.81 -9.72
N SER A 429 -20.24 -6.76 -9.04
CA SER A 429 -21.30 -7.57 -9.67
C SER A 429 -22.53 -6.76 -10.06
N GLN A 430 -22.81 -5.66 -9.37
CA GLN A 430 -23.94 -4.76 -9.61
C GLN A 430 -23.55 -3.54 -10.49
N ALA A 431 -22.27 -3.39 -10.86
CA ALA A 431 -21.84 -2.26 -11.66
C ALA A 431 -22.46 -2.31 -13.06
N ALA A 432 -22.90 -1.17 -13.56
CA ALA A 432 -23.40 -1.02 -14.92
C ALA A 432 -22.34 -1.39 -15.98
N THR A 433 -21.09 -1.10 -15.68
CA THR A 433 -19.91 -1.46 -16.46
C THR A 433 -18.95 -2.28 -15.60
N ARG A 434 -18.69 -3.53 -15.97
CA ARG A 434 -17.81 -4.43 -15.23
C ARG A 434 -16.39 -4.52 -15.78
N PHE A 435 -16.11 -3.83 -16.89
CA PHE A 435 -14.86 -3.93 -17.66
C PHE A 435 -14.22 -2.57 -17.81
N CYS A 436 -12.90 -2.49 -17.58
CA CYS A 436 -12.14 -1.25 -17.72
C CYS A 436 -12.20 -0.69 -19.13
N HIS A 437 -12.14 -1.56 -20.15
CA HIS A 437 -12.17 -1.19 -21.58
C HIS A 437 -13.55 -0.69 -22.08
N GLU A 438 -14.60 -0.86 -21.28
CA GLU A 438 -15.95 -0.32 -21.57
C GLU A 438 -16.27 0.95 -20.79
N ASN A 439 -15.40 1.38 -19.86
CA ASN A 439 -15.62 2.60 -19.12
C ASN A 439 -15.58 3.82 -20.08
N PRO A 440 -16.68 4.60 -20.19
CA PRO A 440 -16.74 5.70 -21.16
C PRO A 440 -15.71 6.80 -20.87
N GLU A 441 -15.35 7.06 -19.62
CA GLU A 441 -14.30 8.03 -19.29
C GLU A 441 -12.91 7.52 -19.66
N ILE A 442 -12.66 6.21 -19.57
CA ILE A 442 -11.41 5.57 -20.05
C ILE A 442 -11.32 5.67 -21.58
N ILE A 443 -12.41 5.36 -22.29
CA ILE A 443 -12.46 5.51 -23.74
C ILE A 443 -12.20 6.98 -24.14
N SER A 444 -12.79 7.93 -23.44
CA SER A 444 -12.62 9.35 -23.72
C SER A 444 -11.22 9.85 -23.45
N ILE A 445 -10.58 9.47 -22.35
CA ILE A 445 -9.22 9.95 -22.04
C ILE A 445 -8.18 9.38 -23.02
N TYR A 446 -8.33 8.12 -23.45
CA TYR A 446 -7.48 7.58 -24.51
C TYR A 446 -7.67 8.31 -25.83
N LYS A 447 -8.90 8.57 -26.24
CA LYS A 447 -9.20 9.30 -27.47
C LYS A 447 -8.69 10.72 -27.45
N ASP A 448 -8.88 11.43 -26.33
CA ASP A 448 -8.70 12.89 -26.24
C ASP A 448 -7.27 13.28 -25.83
N PHE A 449 -6.54 12.41 -25.13
CA PHE A 449 -5.29 12.80 -24.48
C PHE A 449 -4.17 11.73 -24.61
N ILE A 450 -4.43 10.47 -24.23
CA ILE A 450 -3.38 9.45 -24.13
C ILE A 450 -3.05 8.80 -25.48
N GLY A 451 -4.06 8.59 -26.34
CA GLY A 451 -3.97 7.90 -27.61
C GLY A 451 -4.33 6.42 -27.48
N LYS A 452 -3.40 5.57 -27.06
CA LYS A 452 -3.60 4.12 -26.84
C LYS A 452 -2.67 3.60 -25.74
N PRO A 453 -2.95 2.43 -25.17
CA PRO A 453 -2.02 1.80 -24.23
C PRO A 453 -0.61 1.65 -24.84
N GLY A 454 0.42 1.96 -24.02
CA GLY A 454 1.83 1.97 -24.44
C GLY A 454 2.19 3.01 -25.50
N SER A 455 1.40 4.09 -25.66
CA SER A 455 1.78 5.26 -26.46
C SER A 455 2.84 6.09 -25.75
N THR A 456 3.49 7.04 -26.46
CA THR A 456 4.47 7.96 -25.86
C THR A 456 3.89 8.74 -24.69
N VAL A 457 2.63 9.18 -24.78
CA VAL A 457 1.93 9.91 -23.71
C VAL A 457 1.61 8.98 -22.54
N SER A 458 1.20 7.74 -22.81
CA SER A 458 1.01 6.71 -21.80
C SER A 458 2.32 6.44 -21.05
N GLU A 459 3.41 6.17 -21.77
CA GLU A 459 4.73 5.93 -21.15
C GLU A 459 5.18 7.10 -20.28
N GLN A 460 4.93 8.34 -20.71
CA GLN A 460 5.32 9.53 -19.95
C GLN A 460 4.56 9.70 -18.63
N TYR A 461 3.24 9.43 -18.63
CA TYR A 461 2.39 9.80 -17.50
C TYR A 461 1.85 8.61 -16.70
N LEU A 462 1.74 7.44 -17.31
CA LEU A 462 1.14 6.26 -16.70
C LEU A 462 2.15 5.18 -16.32
N HIS A 463 3.38 5.28 -16.83
CA HIS A 463 4.45 4.35 -16.50
C HIS A 463 5.53 4.99 -15.63
N THR A 464 6.33 4.14 -15.02
CA THR A 464 7.46 4.51 -14.17
C THR A 464 8.54 3.43 -14.27
N HIS A 465 9.64 3.64 -13.60
CA HIS A 465 10.68 2.63 -13.46
C HIS A 465 10.99 2.40 -11.99
N PHE A 466 11.42 1.19 -11.68
CA PHE A 466 11.84 0.80 -10.35
C PHE A 466 13.33 0.52 -10.36
N THR A 467 14.01 0.75 -9.24
CA THR A 467 15.47 0.70 -9.17
C THR A 467 15.95 -0.19 -8.03
N ASP A 468 17.17 -0.66 -8.16
CA ASP A 468 17.89 -1.33 -7.07
C ASP A 468 18.08 -0.35 -5.89
N LYS A 469 17.53 -0.71 -4.73
CA LYS A 469 17.69 0.02 -3.46
C LYS A 469 18.40 -0.83 -2.39
N SER A 470 19.10 -1.88 -2.79
CA SER A 470 19.86 -2.74 -1.87
C SER A 470 20.97 -1.98 -1.13
N SER A 471 21.44 -0.86 -1.68
CA SER A 471 22.37 0.05 -0.99
C SER A 471 21.85 0.55 0.37
N LEU A 472 20.55 0.52 0.61
CA LEU A 472 19.98 0.80 1.93
C LEU A 472 20.43 -0.20 3.00
N LEU A 473 20.94 -1.36 2.62
CA LEU A 473 21.49 -2.38 3.52
C LEU A 473 23.00 -2.21 3.79
N GLU A 474 23.74 -1.46 2.96
CA GLU A 474 25.19 -1.33 3.04
C GLU A 474 25.72 -0.82 4.40
N PRO A 475 25.14 0.23 5.02
CA PRO A 475 25.59 0.69 6.33
C PRO A 475 25.44 -0.37 7.41
N ILE A 476 24.46 -1.27 7.25
CA ILE A 476 24.19 -2.37 8.18
C ILE A 476 25.23 -3.47 7.98
N LEU A 477 25.53 -3.84 6.74
CA LEU A 477 26.51 -4.84 6.39
C LEU A 477 27.93 -4.42 6.78
N ALA A 478 28.30 -3.15 6.58
CA ALA A 478 29.58 -2.61 7.00
C ALA A 478 29.77 -2.67 8.52
N GLN A 479 28.73 -2.42 9.32
CA GLN A 479 28.80 -2.55 10.76
C GLN A 479 28.93 -4.00 11.24
N MET A 480 28.33 -4.96 10.54
CA MET A 480 28.46 -6.39 10.84
C MET A 480 29.89 -6.92 10.59
N GLN A 481 30.62 -6.35 9.64
CA GLN A 481 32.02 -6.71 9.35
C GLN A 481 33.00 -6.14 10.36
N LEU A 482 32.61 -5.10 11.12
CA LEU A 482 33.45 -4.48 12.15
C LEU A 482 33.24 -5.09 13.55
N GLU A 483 32.21 -5.92 13.77
CA GLU A 483 32.05 -6.68 15.01
C GLU A 483 32.88 -7.97 14.89
N PRO A 484 33.92 -8.17 15.74
CA PRO A 484 34.65 -9.44 15.73
C PRO A 484 33.69 -10.57 16.09
N ALA A 485 33.79 -11.68 15.37
CA ALA A 485 33.08 -12.91 15.71
C ALA A 485 33.49 -13.29 17.16
N VAL A 486 32.52 -13.18 18.08
CA VAL A 486 32.68 -13.65 19.48
C VAL A 486 32.29 -15.11 19.58
#